data_217723d9cf511406919a9b5ba2fec84d
#
_entry.id   217723d9cf511406919a9b5ba2fec84d
#
_cell.length_a   1.000
_cell.length_b   1.000
_cell.length_c   1.000
_cell.angle_alpha   90.00
_cell.angle_beta   90.00
_cell.angle_gamma   90.00
#
_symmetry.space_group_name_H-M   'P 1'
#
loop_
_entity.id
_entity.type
_entity.pdbx_description
1 polymer ?
#
loop_
_entity_poly.entity_id
_entity_poly.type
_entity_poly.pdbx_seq_one_letter_code
_entity_poly.pdbx_strand_id
1 'polypeptide(L)'
;MKKNDSIELVIEDMGTDGEGIGHVATEDDRSIAVFVKDAVMGDTIRAAITKVKKQYVYARLVEVIKPSPYRVEPKCSVARPCGGCTLQHVSYEKQLDYKWNKVKNCLSRIGGIEHPEELMEPIIGMEHPWNYRNKAQFPVGRDKDGKVVTGFYAGRTHTIIDTPHCDIQAEGNDAIIKCVRDFLQEYNISTYDEDAHTGLVRHILTRVGFTTGEIMVCLIINGTKLPHADALVERLRQIDGMTSISININQDKTNRILGDTCKTLWGQDYITDYIGDVKYQISPLSFYQVNPVQTKKLYDKALEYADLQGGETVWDLYCGIGTISLFLSKKAAKVYGVEIVPQAIADAKVNAQINGIENVQFFVGKAEEVLPAEYKEHGVYADVIVVDPPRKGCDETLLQTIADMQPKRMVYVSCDPATLARDVKRMGELGYQVEKVAVVDQFCQGGHVESVVLMSKVEK
;
A
#
# COMPACT_ATOMS: atom_id res chain seq x y z
N MET A 1 -1.25 25.76 -28.21
CA MET A 1 -1.22 25.77 -26.73
C MET A 1 0.22 25.87 -26.23
N LYS A 2 0.50 26.75 -25.27
CA LYS A 2 1.84 27.00 -24.70
C LYS A 2 1.75 26.93 -23.17
N LYS A 3 2.91 26.78 -22.49
CA LYS A 3 3.00 26.86 -21.02
C LYS A 3 2.45 28.21 -20.56
N ASN A 4 1.65 28.20 -19.50
CA ASN A 4 0.92 29.31 -18.86
C ASN A 4 -0.33 29.81 -19.61
N ASP A 5 -0.68 29.24 -20.77
CA ASP A 5 -1.98 29.51 -21.36
C ASP A 5 -3.10 29.10 -20.40
N SER A 6 -4.18 29.91 -20.35
CA SER A 6 -5.39 29.62 -19.59
C SER A 6 -6.41 28.95 -20.52
N ILE A 7 -6.97 27.84 -20.06
CA ILE A 7 -8.00 27.09 -20.80
C ILE A 7 -9.20 26.81 -19.90
N GLU A 8 -10.39 26.77 -20.51
CA GLU A 8 -11.61 26.30 -19.85
C GLU A 8 -12.00 24.96 -20.46
N LEU A 9 -12.34 24.00 -19.61
CA LEU A 9 -12.72 22.66 -20.06
C LEU A 9 -13.63 21.96 -19.03
N VAL A 10 -14.37 20.98 -19.52
CA VAL A 10 -15.11 20.03 -18.68
C VAL A 10 -14.24 18.83 -18.39
N ILE A 11 -14.26 18.34 -17.17
CA ILE A 11 -13.60 17.10 -16.77
C ILE A 11 -14.54 15.93 -17.07
N GLU A 12 -14.12 15.06 -17.98
CA GLU A 12 -14.93 13.97 -18.53
C GLU A 12 -14.60 12.62 -17.90
N ASP A 13 -13.34 12.45 -17.39
CA ASP A 13 -12.84 11.19 -16.86
C ASP A 13 -11.79 11.46 -15.77
N MET A 14 -11.28 10.40 -15.15
CA MET A 14 -10.21 10.44 -14.16
C MET A 14 -9.04 9.53 -14.58
N GLY A 15 -7.85 10.06 -14.50
CA GLY A 15 -6.60 9.35 -14.80
C GLY A 15 -6.16 8.37 -13.72
N THR A 16 -5.11 7.62 -14.01
CA THR A 16 -4.61 6.53 -13.15
C THR A 16 -4.11 6.99 -11.79
N ASP A 17 -3.67 8.26 -11.66
CA ASP A 17 -3.19 8.86 -10.42
C ASP A 17 -4.27 9.71 -9.72
N GLY A 18 -5.52 9.70 -10.23
CA GLY A 18 -6.64 10.44 -9.67
C GLY A 18 -6.77 11.88 -10.17
N GLU A 19 -6.00 12.29 -11.20
CA GLU A 19 -6.17 13.56 -11.87
C GLU A 19 -7.40 13.55 -12.79
N GLY A 20 -8.10 14.67 -12.89
CA GLY A 20 -9.18 14.84 -13.86
C GLY A 20 -8.64 14.91 -15.29
N ILE A 21 -9.37 14.32 -16.21
CA ILE A 21 -9.07 14.34 -17.65
C ILE A 21 -10.20 15.06 -18.37
N GLY A 22 -9.87 16.05 -19.16
CA GLY A 22 -10.77 16.67 -20.13
C GLY A 22 -10.08 16.82 -21.47
N HIS A 23 -10.80 17.31 -22.47
CA HIS A 23 -10.29 17.46 -23.82
C HIS A 23 -10.45 18.90 -24.30
N VAL A 24 -9.47 19.36 -25.07
CA VAL A 24 -9.52 20.69 -25.73
C VAL A 24 -9.19 20.53 -27.21
N ALA A 25 -10.00 21.15 -28.07
CA ALA A 25 -9.71 21.23 -29.49
C ALA A 25 -8.47 22.07 -29.77
N THR A 26 -7.63 21.64 -30.66
CA THR A 26 -6.48 22.40 -31.18
C THR A 26 -6.89 23.16 -32.45
N GLU A 27 -6.05 24.10 -32.89
CA GLU A 27 -6.26 24.87 -34.13
C GLU A 27 -6.39 23.97 -35.37
N ASP A 28 -5.88 22.74 -35.33
CA ASP A 28 -5.97 21.74 -36.40
C ASP A 28 -7.14 20.77 -36.21
N ASP A 29 -8.18 21.12 -35.46
CA ASP A 29 -9.35 20.29 -35.15
C ASP A 29 -9.03 18.94 -34.46
N ARG A 30 -7.85 18.78 -33.90
CA ARG A 30 -7.48 17.60 -33.12
C ARG A 30 -7.90 17.78 -31.67
N SER A 31 -8.45 16.76 -31.05
CA SER A 31 -8.70 16.70 -29.62
C SER A 31 -7.42 16.31 -28.89
N ILE A 32 -7.03 17.07 -27.87
CA ILE A 32 -5.88 16.77 -27.00
C ILE A 32 -6.34 16.59 -25.55
N ALA A 33 -5.88 15.52 -24.91
CA ALA A 33 -6.20 15.26 -23.52
C ALA A 33 -5.43 16.20 -22.57
N VAL A 34 -6.12 16.72 -21.56
CA VAL A 34 -5.57 17.61 -20.53
C VAL A 34 -5.74 16.96 -19.16
N PHE A 35 -4.63 16.69 -18.49
CA PHE A 35 -4.58 16.14 -17.15
C PHE A 35 -4.50 17.26 -16.12
N VAL A 36 -5.45 17.31 -15.19
CA VAL A 36 -5.57 18.38 -14.20
C VAL A 36 -5.66 17.80 -12.79
N LYS A 37 -4.63 18.00 -11.98
CA LYS A 37 -4.65 17.60 -10.57
C LYS A 37 -5.75 18.37 -9.81
N ASP A 38 -6.37 17.72 -8.84
CA ASP A 38 -7.43 18.26 -7.97
C ASP A 38 -8.74 18.61 -8.71
N ALA A 39 -8.92 18.15 -9.95
CA ALA A 39 -10.16 18.29 -10.71
C ALA A 39 -10.98 16.99 -10.64
N VAL A 40 -12.31 17.11 -10.56
CA VAL A 40 -13.25 16.01 -10.40
C VAL A 40 -14.05 15.82 -11.68
N MET A 41 -14.29 14.58 -12.07
CA MET A 41 -15.18 14.27 -13.21
C MET A 41 -16.54 14.99 -13.06
N GLY A 42 -16.94 15.73 -14.09
CA GLY A 42 -18.13 16.57 -14.10
C GLY A 42 -17.90 18.03 -13.71
N ASP A 43 -16.70 18.42 -13.25
CA ASP A 43 -16.36 19.83 -13.07
C ASP A 43 -16.25 20.56 -14.41
N THR A 44 -16.70 21.82 -14.45
CA THR A 44 -16.23 22.79 -15.43
C THR A 44 -15.19 23.68 -14.77
N ILE A 45 -14.00 23.73 -15.32
CA ILE A 45 -12.85 24.39 -14.68
C ILE A 45 -12.14 25.37 -15.60
N ARG A 46 -11.42 26.30 -14.96
CA ARG A 46 -10.33 27.06 -15.58
C ARG A 46 -9.01 26.48 -15.10
N ALA A 47 -8.11 26.15 -16.04
CA ALA A 47 -6.82 25.57 -15.75
C ALA A 47 -5.70 26.30 -16.49
N ALA A 48 -4.51 26.37 -15.88
CA ALA A 48 -3.31 26.93 -16.49
C ALA A 48 -2.37 25.81 -16.93
N ILE A 49 -1.94 25.81 -18.19
CA ILE A 49 -1.05 24.81 -18.77
C ILE A 49 0.32 24.86 -18.08
N THR A 50 0.75 23.73 -17.54
CA THR A 50 2.07 23.59 -16.89
C THR A 50 3.11 22.89 -17.78
N LYS A 51 2.67 21.93 -18.60
CA LYS A 51 3.58 21.16 -19.49
C LYS A 51 2.82 20.64 -20.71
N VAL A 52 3.39 20.89 -21.88
CA VAL A 52 2.88 20.37 -23.16
C VAL A 52 3.70 19.17 -23.60
N LYS A 53 3.04 18.08 -23.95
CA LYS A 53 3.60 16.88 -24.59
C LYS A 53 3.02 16.74 -26.00
N LYS A 54 3.54 15.79 -26.78
CA LYS A 54 3.10 15.57 -28.18
C LYS A 54 1.61 15.17 -28.29
N GLN A 55 1.10 14.40 -27.34
CA GLN A 55 -0.24 13.80 -27.40
C GLN A 55 -1.15 14.25 -26.25
N TYR A 56 -0.65 14.94 -25.24
CA TYR A 56 -1.43 15.38 -24.07
C TYR A 56 -0.75 16.57 -23.38
N VAL A 57 -1.51 17.18 -22.49
CA VAL A 57 -1.10 18.38 -21.74
C VAL A 57 -1.33 18.16 -20.25
N TYR A 58 -0.43 18.67 -19.41
CA TYR A 58 -0.69 18.82 -17.98
C TYR A 58 -1.06 20.27 -17.68
N ALA A 59 -2.07 20.45 -16.86
CA ALA A 59 -2.48 21.75 -16.38
C ALA A 59 -2.71 21.76 -14.87
N ARG A 60 -2.67 22.94 -14.28
CA ARG A 60 -2.95 23.19 -12.87
C ARG A 60 -4.32 23.83 -12.76
N LEU A 61 -5.17 23.28 -11.88
CA LEU A 61 -6.46 23.87 -11.53
C LEU A 61 -6.28 25.30 -10.99
N VAL A 62 -6.95 26.27 -11.61
CA VAL A 62 -6.99 27.67 -11.19
C VAL A 62 -8.29 27.96 -10.46
N GLU A 63 -9.41 27.57 -11.06
CA GLU A 63 -10.76 27.84 -10.57
C GLU A 63 -11.72 26.73 -10.97
N VAL A 64 -12.65 26.39 -10.10
CA VAL A 64 -13.81 25.56 -10.41
C VAL A 64 -14.97 26.50 -10.75
N ILE A 65 -15.32 26.58 -12.03
CA ILE A 65 -16.39 27.47 -12.53
C ILE A 65 -17.77 26.90 -12.16
N LYS A 66 -17.93 25.59 -12.41
CA LYS A 66 -19.13 24.83 -12.03
C LYS A 66 -18.70 23.52 -11.41
N PRO A 67 -18.96 23.32 -10.11
CA PRO A 67 -18.56 22.10 -9.43
C PRO A 67 -19.38 20.89 -9.88
N SER A 68 -18.72 19.74 -9.96
CA SER A 68 -19.33 18.44 -10.08
C SER A 68 -20.22 18.13 -8.86
N PRO A 69 -21.31 17.37 -9.00
CA PRO A 69 -22.08 16.87 -7.87
C PRO A 69 -21.27 15.90 -6.98
N TYR A 70 -20.15 15.38 -7.47
CA TYR A 70 -19.26 14.50 -6.74
C TYR A 70 -18.09 15.23 -6.04
N ARG A 71 -17.99 16.55 -6.23
CA ARG A 71 -16.97 17.35 -5.55
C ARG A 71 -17.37 17.61 -4.09
N VAL A 72 -16.44 17.34 -3.19
CA VAL A 72 -16.60 17.62 -1.75
C VAL A 72 -15.43 18.45 -1.23
N GLU A 73 -15.63 19.13 -0.11
CA GLU A 73 -14.53 19.80 0.58
C GLU A 73 -13.65 18.77 1.30
N PRO A 74 -12.32 18.76 1.07
CA PRO A 74 -11.42 17.87 1.78
C PRO A 74 -11.47 18.09 3.30
N LYS A 75 -11.54 17.01 4.06
CA LYS A 75 -11.49 17.06 5.53
C LYS A 75 -10.15 17.58 6.04
N CYS A 76 -9.04 17.17 5.41
CA CYS A 76 -7.70 17.56 5.77
C CYS A 76 -7.35 18.94 5.20
N SER A 77 -6.95 19.89 6.07
CA SER A 77 -6.58 21.27 5.67
C SER A 77 -5.36 21.35 4.75
N VAL A 78 -4.51 20.32 4.76
CA VAL A 78 -3.30 20.22 3.92
C VAL A 78 -3.44 19.19 2.79
N ALA A 79 -4.65 18.73 2.47
CA ALA A 79 -4.89 17.73 1.46
C ALA A 79 -4.30 18.09 0.08
N ARG A 80 -4.40 19.36 -0.32
CA ARG A 80 -3.92 19.81 -1.64
C ARG A 80 -2.39 19.86 -1.76
N PRO A 81 -1.62 20.43 -0.81
CA PRO A 81 -0.16 20.42 -0.85
C PRO A 81 0.45 19.08 -0.48
N CYS A 82 -0.19 18.27 0.39
CA CYS A 82 0.29 16.97 0.82
C CYS A 82 0.22 15.95 -0.33
N GLY A 83 1.25 15.12 -0.46
CA GLY A 83 1.30 14.05 -1.47
C GLY A 83 0.61 12.75 -1.05
N GLY A 84 0.05 12.66 0.17
CA GLY A 84 -0.47 11.41 0.74
C GLY A 84 -1.85 11.01 0.24
N CYS A 85 -2.77 11.97 0.11
CA CYS A 85 -4.14 11.75 -0.34
C CYS A 85 -4.39 12.44 -1.68
N THR A 86 -4.91 11.72 -2.66
CA THR A 86 -5.15 12.26 -4.01
C THR A 86 -6.62 12.43 -4.35
N LEU A 87 -7.55 11.92 -3.52
CA LEU A 87 -8.97 11.86 -3.82
C LEU A 87 -9.89 12.49 -2.75
N GLN A 88 -9.36 13.19 -1.72
CA GLN A 88 -10.21 13.76 -0.66
C GLN A 88 -11.24 14.80 -1.16
N HIS A 89 -11.02 15.37 -2.33
CA HIS A 89 -11.94 16.32 -2.98
C HIS A 89 -13.04 15.64 -3.81
N VAL A 90 -13.06 14.29 -3.82
CA VAL A 90 -14.06 13.44 -4.50
C VAL A 90 -14.91 12.74 -3.45
N SER A 91 -16.24 12.69 -3.62
CA SER A 91 -17.12 11.94 -2.73
C SER A 91 -16.69 10.46 -2.65
N TYR A 92 -16.83 9.85 -1.47
CA TYR A 92 -16.29 8.50 -1.25
C TYR A 92 -16.92 7.45 -2.17
N GLU A 93 -18.21 7.55 -2.41
CA GLU A 93 -18.92 6.71 -3.39
C GLU A 93 -18.26 6.81 -4.77
N LYS A 94 -17.95 8.03 -5.22
CA LYS A 94 -17.30 8.24 -6.53
C LYS A 94 -15.85 7.78 -6.56
N GLN A 95 -15.13 7.80 -5.42
CA GLN A 95 -13.82 7.16 -5.31
C GLN A 95 -13.91 5.65 -5.52
N LEU A 96 -14.94 4.99 -5.00
CA LEU A 96 -15.19 3.56 -5.20
C LEU A 96 -15.46 3.24 -6.67
N ASP A 97 -16.35 4.02 -7.34
CA ASP A 97 -16.61 3.88 -8.78
C ASP A 97 -15.33 4.02 -9.60
N TYR A 98 -14.52 5.03 -9.29
CA TYR A 98 -13.24 5.26 -9.96
C TYR A 98 -12.30 4.04 -9.83
N LYS A 99 -12.15 3.49 -8.63
CA LYS A 99 -11.27 2.35 -8.38
C LYS A 99 -11.77 1.08 -9.07
N TRP A 100 -13.06 0.83 -9.05
CA TRP A 100 -13.67 -0.29 -9.75
C TRP A 100 -13.45 -0.18 -11.26
N ASN A 101 -13.72 0.99 -11.84
CA ASN A 101 -13.49 1.24 -13.26
C ASN A 101 -12.00 1.17 -13.65
N LYS A 102 -11.09 1.58 -12.77
CA LYS A 102 -9.65 1.45 -12.98
C LYS A 102 -9.25 0.00 -13.19
N VAL A 103 -9.71 -0.91 -12.34
CA VAL A 103 -9.45 -2.35 -12.48
C VAL A 103 -10.08 -2.89 -13.77
N LYS A 104 -11.36 -2.58 -14.01
CA LYS A 104 -12.09 -2.96 -15.24
C LYS A 104 -11.31 -2.56 -16.50
N ASN A 105 -10.90 -1.31 -16.58
CA ASN A 105 -10.18 -0.78 -17.75
C ASN A 105 -8.82 -1.46 -17.96
N CYS A 106 -8.11 -1.81 -16.90
CA CYS A 106 -6.85 -2.56 -17.01
C CYS A 106 -7.10 -3.99 -17.53
N LEU A 107 -8.08 -4.69 -16.98
CA LEU A 107 -8.42 -6.05 -17.41
C LEU A 107 -8.88 -6.09 -18.88
N SER A 108 -9.67 -5.10 -19.32
CA SER A 108 -10.07 -5.01 -20.72
C SER A 108 -8.92 -4.64 -21.65
N ARG A 109 -8.25 -3.51 -21.39
CA ARG A 109 -7.29 -2.92 -22.34
C ARG A 109 -5.93 -3.62 -22.35
N ILE A 110 -5.46 -4.09 -21.19
CA ILE A 110 -4.15 -4.76 -21.04
C ILE A 110 -4.35 -6.27 -20.98
N GLY A 111 -5.32 -6.73 -20.17
CA GLY A 111 -5.64 -8.13 -19.98
C GLY A 111 -6.30 -8.79 -21.21
N GLY A 112 -6.92 -8.00 -22.06
CA GLY A 112 -7.61 -8.49 -23.26
C GLY A 112 -8.91 -9.25 -22.93
N ILE A 113 -9.47 -9.04 -21.73
CA ILE A 113 -10.72 -9.66 -21.32
C ILE A 113 -11.88 -8.87 -21.93
N GLU A 114 -12.71 -9.55 -22.70
CA GLU A 114 -13.99 -9.00 -23.17
C GLU A 114 -14.99 -9.02 -22.01
N HIS A 115 -15.71 -7.91 -21.81
CA HIS A 115 -16.73 -7.79 -20.75
C HIS A 115 -16.26 -8.14 -19.33
N PRO A 116 -15.14 -7.55 -18.84
CA PRO A 116 -14.63 -7.90 -17.50
C PRO A 116 -15.62 -7.58 -16.38
N GLU A 117 -16.56 -6.64 -16.60
CA GLU A 117 -17.65 -6.29 -15.68
C GLU A 117 -18.53 -7.48 -15.29
N GLU A 118 -18.65 -8.49 -16.13
CA GLU A 118 -19.45 -9.70 -15.86
C GLU A 118 -18.74 -10.63 -14.85
N LEU A 119 -17.41 -10.50 -14.71
CA LEU A 119 -16.58 -11.26 -13.79
C LEU A 119 -16.32 -10.51 -12.48
N MET A 120 -16.61 -9.21 -12.45
CA MET A 120 -16.27 -8.31 -11.34
C MET A 120 -17.41 -8.20 -10.33
N GLU A 121 -17.07 -8.47 -9.07
CA GLU A 121 -17.97 -8.25 -7.95
C GLU A 121 -18.07 -6.74 -7.62
N PRO A 122 -19.12 -6.33 -6.87
CA PRO A 122 -19.18 -4.97 -6.32
C PRO A 122 -17.94 -4.67 -5.47
N ILE A 123 -17.46 -3.44 -5.56
CA ILE A 123 -16.26 -3.04 -4.80
C ILE A 123 -16.51 -3.09 -3.28
N ILE A 124 -15.54 -3.60 -2.55
CA ILE A 124 -15.56 -3.66 -1.09
C ILE A 124 -14.98 -2.35 -0.53
N GLY A 125 -15.87 -1.41 -0.20
CA GLY A 125 -15.52 -0.15 0.45
C GLY A 125 -15.42 -0.25 1.97
N MET A 126 -15.03 0.87 2.60
CA MET A 126 -15.06 1.07 4.05
C MET A 126 -16.31 1.84 4.46
N GLU A 127 -16.87 1.49 5.61
CA GLU A 127 -17.95 2.26 6.24
C GLU A 127 -17.42 3.61 6.78
N HIS A 128 -16.23 3.57 7.38
CA HIS A 128 -15.53 4.76 7.91
C HIS A 128 -14.16 4.89 7.26
N PRO A 129 -14.02 5.61 6.11
CA PRO A 129 -12.78 5.67 5.31
C PRO A 129 -11.75 6.64 5.88
N TRP A 130 -11.68 6.77 7.21
CA TRP A 130 -10.79 7.64 7.97
C TRP A 130 -10.12 6.87 9.12
N ASN A 131 -9.01 7.36 9.64
CA ASN A 131 -8.24 6.79 10.76
C ASN A 131 -7.91 5.30 10.62
N TYR A 132 -7.82 4.80 9.39
CA TYR A 132 -7.69 3.37 9.08
C TYR A 132 -6.25 2.87 9.03
N ARG A 133 -5.25 3.77 8.92
CA ARG A 133 -3.86 3.37 8.77
C ARG A 133 -3.23 3.05 10.11
N ASN A 134 -2.84 1.81 10.29
CA ASN A 134 -2.13 1.33 11.48
C ASN A 134 -0.63 1.65 11.50
N LYS A 135 -0.07 2.18 10.40
CA LYS A 135 1.34 2.54 10.26
C LYS A 135 1.50 3.90 9.61
N ALA A 136 2.33 4.74 10.21
CA ALA A 136 2.79 5.98 9.62
C ALA A 136 4.32 6.09 9.65
N GLN A 137 4.89 6.82 8.69
CA GLN A 137 6.31 7.18 8.63
C GLN A 137 6.38 8.68 8.35
N PHE A 138 6.66 9.46 9.37
CA PHE A 138 6.70 10.90 9.30
C PHE A 138 8.14 11.37 9.09
N PRO A 139 8.50 11.98 7.95
CA PRO A 139 9.76 12.69 7.82
C PRO A 139 9.85 13.81 8.86
N VAL A 140 11.05 14.04 9.34
CA VAL A 140 11.37 15.08 10.34
C VAL A 140 12.32 16.09 9.74
N GLY A 141 11.99 17.35 9.88
CA GLY A 141 12.82 18.45 9.37
C GLY A 141 12.72 19.70 10.26
N ARG A 142 13.29 20.79 9.77
CA ARG A 142 13.12 22.11 10.37
C ARG A 142 12.59 23.09 9.34
N ASP A 143 11.72 23.99 9.77
CA ASP A 143 11.29 25.11 8.96
C ASP A 143 12.38 26.21 8.91
N LYS A 144 12.12 27.27 8.15
CA LYS A 144 13.01 28.43 8.01
C LYS A 144 13.31 29.17 9.34
N ASP A 145 12.46 29.00 10.33
CA ASP A 145 12.61 29.61 11.66
C ASP A 145 13.30 28.66 12.66
N GLY A 146 13.74 27.47 12.20
CA GLY A 146 14.44 26.47 12.99
C GLY A 146 13.53 25.61 13.87
N LYS A 147 12.21 25.71 13.72
CA LYS A 147 11.24 24.89 14.43
C LYS A 147 11.17 23.50 13.83
N VAL A 148 11.13 22.46 14.68
CA VAL A 148 10.94 21.09 14.22
C VAL A 148 9.58 20.93 13.58
N VAL A 149 9.55 20.41 12.34
CA VAL A 149 8.35 20.07 11.57
C VAL A 149 8.33 18.61 11.24
N THR A 150 7.12 18.04 11.21
CA THR A 150 6.86 16.64 10.84
C THR A 150 5.61 16.57 9.99
N GLY A 151 5.54 15.62 9.10
CA GLY A 151 4.34 15.49 8.27
C GLY A 151 4.54 14.52 7.13
N PHE A 152 4.20 14.96 5.92
CA PHE A 152 4.39 14.17 4.71
C PHE A 152 5.01 15.04 3.62
N TYR A 153 5.64 14.42 2.64
CA TYR A 153 6.22 15.14 1.53
C TYR A 153 5.15 15.71 0.59
N ALA A 154 5.37 16.92 0.12
CA ALA A 154 4.61 17.47 -1.01
C ALA A 154 4.82 16.58 -2.24
N GLY A 155 3.78 16.43 -3.04
CA GLY A 155 3.82 15.55 -4.21
C GLY A 155 5.02 15.83 -5.13
N ARG A 156 5.81 14.79 -5.43
CA ARG A 156 7.01 14.82 -6.30
C ARG A 156 8.16 15.68 -5.76
N THR A 157 8.20 15.96 -4.48
CA THR A 157 9.29 16.69 -3.82
C THR A 157 9.62 16.05 -2.46
N HIS A 158 10.73 16.47 -1.82
CA HIS A 158 11.08 16.12 -0.44
C HIS A 158 10.78 17.28 0.52
N THR A 159 9.97 18.25 0.12
CA THR A 159 9.51 19.32 1.01
C THR A 159 8.48 18.78 1.97
N ILE A 160 8.75 18.85 3.27
CA ILE A 160 7.84 18.42 4.32
C ILE A 160 6.69 19.42 4.45
N ILE A 161 5.47 18.94 4.29
CA ILE A 161 4.27 19.69 4.66
C ILE A 161 4.00 19.41 6.13
N ASP A 162 4.15 20.42 6.97
CA ASP A 162 3.91 20.27 8.41
C ASP A 162 2.48 19.83 8.66
N THR A 163 2.32 18.66 9.24
CA THR A 163 1.04 17.96 9.39
C THR A 163 0.96 17.41 10.82
N PRO A 164 0.57 18.24 11.80
CA PRO A 164 0.45 17.79 13.19
C PRO A 164 -0.70 16.80 13.40
N HIS A 165 -1.67 16.79 12.49
CA HIS A 165 -2.82 15.89 12.47
C HIS A 165 -3.01 15.30 11.07
N CYS A 166 -3.34 14.02 11.00
CA CYS A 166 -3.61 13.35 9.72
C CYS A 166 -4.85 12.45 9.83
N ASP A 167 -5.92 12.82 9.14
CA ASP A 167 -7.24 12.19 9.20
C ASP A 167 -7.28 10.72 8.75
N ILE A 168 -6.27 10.21 8.06
CA ILE A 168 -6.23 8.79 7.63
C ILE A 168 -5.37 7.91 8.55
N GLN A 169 -4.54 8.50 9.40
CA GLN A 169 -3.69 7.77 10.35
C GLN A 169 -4.48 7.36 11.60
N ALA A 170 -4.00 6.33 12.29
CA ALA A 170 -4.59 5.89 13.55
C ALA A 170 -4.70 7.04 14.56
N GLU A 171 -5.76 7.05 15.33
CA GLU A 171 -5.92 7.95 16.47
C GLU A 171 -4.76 7.78 17.46
N GLY A 172 -4.39 8.85 18.14
CA GLY A 172 -3.24 8.84 19.06
C GLY A 172 -1.89 9.19 18.45
N ASN A 173 -1.73 9.13 17.11
CA ASN A 173 -0.49 9.57 16.46
C ASN A 173 -0.12 11.03 16.77
N ASP A 174 -1.10 11.90 16.92
CA ASP A 174 -0.89 13.32 17.21
C ASP A 174 -0.13 13.54 18.53
N ALA A 175 -0.49 12.78 19.57
CA ALA A 175 0.18 12.83 20.87
C ALA A 175 1.64 12.35 20.77
N ILE A 176 1.89 11.29 20.00
CA ILE A 176 3.22 10.75 19.74
C ILE A 176 4.07 11.78 19.00
N ILE A 177 3.54 12.33 17.91
CA ILE A 177 4.25 13.31 17.08
C ILE A 177 4.56 14.58 17.87
N LYS A 178 3.59 15.07 18.65
CA LYS A 178 3.80 16.21 19.54
C LYS A 178 4.93 15.93 20.55
N CYS A 179 4.89 14.78 21.22
CA CYS A 179 5.89 14.38 22.21
C CYS A 179 7.30 14.33 21.61
N VAL A 180 7.45 13.73 20.42
CA VAL A 180 8.76 13.62 19.76
C VAL A 180 9.24 15.00 19.27
N ARG A 181 8.37 15.83 18.69
CA ARG A 181 8.72 17.19 18.25
C ARG A 181 9.21 18.05 19.41
N ASP A 182 8.47 18.05 20.54
CA ASP A 182 8.83 18.80 21.74
C ASP A 182 10.19 18.34 22.29
N PHE A 183 10.43 17.02 22.33
CA PHE A 183 11.71 16.43 22.72
C PHE A 183 12.86 16.87 21.80
N LEU A 184 12.69 16.78 20.48
CA LEU A 184 13.74 17.16 19.53
C LEU A 184 14.06 18.68 19.61
N GLN A 185 13.06 19.49 19.86
CA GLN A 185 13.20 20.95 20.00
C GLN A 185 13.91 21.31 21.32
N GLU A 186 13.48 20.73 22.44
CA GLU A 186 14.00 21.02 23.79
C GLU A 186 15.47 20.62 23.92
N TYR A 187 15.83 19.43 23.45
CA TYR A 187 17.21 18.91 23.53
C TYR A 187 18.08 19.32 22.34
N ASN A 188 17.55 20.20 21.47
CA ASN A 188 18.23 20.68 20.25
C ASN A 188 18.84 19.55 19.41
N ILE A 189 18.10 18.44 19.26
CA ILE A 189 18.53 17.30 18.44
C ILE A 189 18.39 17.64 16.96
N SER A 190 19.44 17.42 16.17
CA SER A 190 19.44 17.73 14.75
C SER A 190 18.50 16.83 13.97
N THR A 191 17.79 17.40 13.00
CA THR A 191 17.02 16.69 12.01
C THR A 191 17.85 16.43 10.75
N TYR A 192 17.59 15.33 10.06
CA TYR A 192 18.33 14.96 8.87
C TYR A 192 18.03 15.87 7.67
N ASP A 193 19.09 16.27 7.00
CA ASP A 193 19.07 16.97 5.72
C ASP A 193 19.52 15.99 4.63
N GLU A 194 18.62 15.70 3.68
CA GLU A 194 18.86 14.72 2.62
C GLU A 194 19.91 15.19 1.59
N ASP A 195 19.98 16.49 1.32
CA ASP A 195 20.91 17.07 0.35
C ASP A 195 22.33 17.05 0.90
N ALA A 196 22.49 17.53 2.15
CA ALA A 196 23.78 17.60 2.84
C ALA A 196 24.21 16.26 3.45
N HIS A 197 23.30 15.28 3.59
CA HIS A 197 23.52 14.01 4.30
C HIS A 197 24.05 14.22 5.74
N THR A 198 23.50 15.18 6.43
CA THR A 198 23.86 15.56 7.80
C THR A 198 22.64 15.60 8.71
N GLY A 199 22.89 15.67 10.02
CA GLY A 199 21.81 15.63 11.00
C GLY A 199 21.43 14.20 11.40
N LEU A 200 20.69 14.07 12.50
CA LEU A 200 20.48 12.77 13.17
C LEU A 200 19.13 12.14 12.85
N VAL A 201 18.01 12.80 13.17
CA VAL A 201 16.69 12.17 13.10
C VAL A 201 16.07 12.37 11.72
N ARG A 202 15.81 11.24 11.04
CA ARG A 202 15.28 11.21 9.67
C ARG A 202 13.76 11.11 9.67
N HIS A 203 13.20 10.12 10.36
CA HIS A 203 11.77 9.82 10.37
C HIS A 203 11.31 9.35 11.74
N ILE A 204 10.02 9.46 11.97
CA ILE A 204 9.30 8.81 13.08
C ILE A 204 8.39 7.76 12.46
N LEU A 205 8.60 6.50 12.80
CA LEU A 205 7.68 5.42 12.47
C LEU A 205 6.77 5.19 13.67
N THR A 206 5.46 5.15 13.44
CA THR A 206 4.47 4.71 14.41
C THR A 206 3.74 3.48 13.86
N ARG A 207 3.40 2.56 14.76
CA ARG A 207 2.46 1.46 14.50
C ARG A 207 1.47 1.35 15.64
N VAL A 208 0.23 1.02 15.31
CA VAL A 208 -0.85 0.84 16.29
C VAL A 208 -1.55 -0.48 15.97
N GLY A 209 -1.63 -1.38 16.94
CA GLY A 209 -2.44 -2.58 16.87
C GLY A 209 -3.92 -2.20 17.03
N PHE A 210 -4.74 -2.36 16.01
CA PHE A 210 -6.14 -1.92 16.03
C PHE A 210 -7.01 -2.77 16.92
N THR A 211 -6.65 -4.04 17.11
CA THR A 211 -7.37 -4.95 18.02
C THR A 211 -6.84 -4.87 19.44
N THR A 212 -5.52 -4.71 19.59
CA THR A 212 -4.87 -4.76 20.91
C THR A 212 -4.72 -3.40 21.58
N GLY A 213 -4.69 -2.32 20.78
CA GLY A 213 -4.32 -0.98 21.25
C GLY A 213 -2.82 -0.80 21.53
N GLU A 214 -1.99 -1.80 21.24
CA GLU A 214 -0.53 -1.71 21.43
C GLU A 214 0.08 -0.71 20.45
N ILE A 215 1.01 0.13 20.97
CA ILE A 215 1.67 1.19 20.20
C ILE A 215 3.17 0.94 20.13
N MET A 216 3.72 1.11 18.94
CA MET A 216 5.15 1.14 18.66
C MET A 216 5.57 2.50 18.13
N VAL A 217 6.68 3.01 18.65
CA VAL A 217 7.38 4.19 18.14
C VAL A 217 8.82 3.81 17.83
N CYS A 218 9.26 4.07 16.59
CA CYS A 218 10.64 3.85 16.17
C CYS A 218 11.19 5.10 15.51
N LEU A 219 12.25 5.69 16.05
CA LEU A 219 12.94 6.81 15.41
C LEU A 219 14.00 6.29 14.45
N ILE A 220 13.92 6.70 13.20
CA ILE A 220 14.92 6.39 12.18
C ILE A 220 16.03 7.46 12.26
N ILE A 221 17.27 7.04 12.51
CA ILE A 221 18.38 7.95 12.76
C ILE A 221 19.57 7.68 11.84
N ASN A 222 20.21 8.77 11.42
CA ASN A 222 21.50 8.77 10.72
C ASN A 222 22.65 8.75 11.77
N GLY A 223 22.71 7.66 12.52
CA GLY A 223 23.66 7.48 13.62
C GLY A 223 23.38 6.19 14.37
N THR A 224 24.16 5.90 15.42
CA THR A 224 24.04 4.65 16.20
C THR A 224 23.44 4.83 17.59
N LYS A 225 23.25 6.09 18.02
CA LYS A 225 22.71 6.44 19.35
C LYS A 225 21.84 7.70 19.24
N LEU A 226 20.76 7.72 20.01
CA LEU A 226 19.93 8.91 20.21
C LEU A 226 20.35 9.59 21.52
N PRO A 227 20.81 10.84 21.51
CA PRO A 227 21.07 11.59 22.73
C PRO A 227 19.80 11.75 23.55
N HIS A 228 19.91 11.72 24.88
CA HIS A 228 18.80 11.87 25.81
C HIS A 228 17.66 10.86 25.61
N ALA A 229 17.96 9.66 25.11
CA ALA A 229 16.95 8.62 24.81
C ALA A 229 16.06 8.30 26.02
N ASP A 230 16.63 8.28 27.24
CA ASP A 230 15.87 8.01 28.47
C ASP A 230 14.77 9.05 28.69
N ALA A 231 15.04 10.35 28.42
CA ALA A 231 14.04 11.40 28.53
C ALA A 231 12.88 11.23 27.53
N LEU A 232 13.18 10.77 26.30
CA LEU A 232 12.16 10.45 25.32
C LEU A 232 11.31 9.25 25.76
N VAL A 233 11.97 8.19 26.23
CA VAL A 233 11.30 6.97 26.75
C VAL A 233 10.34 7.32 27.87
N GLU A 234 10.80 8.11 28.88
CA GLU A 234 9.95 8.53 29.99
C GLU A 234 8.71 9.30 29.57
N ARG A 235 8.77 10.07 28.50
CA ARG A 235 7.61 10.81 27.93
C ARG A 235 6.67 9.89 27.15
N LEU A 236 7.22 9.08 26.24
CA LEU A 236 6.43 8.24 25.36
C LEU A 236 5.68 7.14 26.15
N ARG A 237 6.30 6.56 27.18
CA ARG A 237 5.66 5.51 28.01
C ARG A 237 4.44 5.99 28.81
N GLN A 238 4.19 7.30 28.89
CA GLN A 238 2.97 7.86 29.49
C GLN A 238 1.78 7.80 28.52
N ILE A 239 2.00 7.48 27.26
CA ILE A 239 0.93 7.33 26.26
C ILE A 239 0.33 5.93 26.46
N ASP A 240 -0.98 5.87 26.66
CA ASP A 240 -1.70 4.62 26.83
C ASP A 240 -1.49 3.70 25.63
N GLY A 241 -1.24 2.42 25.88
CA GLY A 241 -0.94 1.42 24.84
C GLY A 241 0.53 1.38 24.40
N MET A 242 1.40 2.28 24.89
CA MET A 242 2.82 2.24 24.50
C MET A 242 3.47 0.92 24.91
N THR A 243 3.95 0.16 23.93
CA THR A 243 4.49 -1.20 24.12
C THR A 243 5.93 -1.32 23.66
N SER A 244 6.32 -0.57 22.63
CA SER A 244 7.63 -0.66 22.00
C SER A 244 8.17 0.73 21.65
N ILE A 245 9.39 1.03 22.14
CA ILE A 245 10.13 2.24 21.78
C ILE A 245 11.51 1.81 21.30
N SER A 246 11.89 2.19 20.09
CA SER A 246 13.12 1.76 19.44
C SER A 246 13.75 2.84 18.57
N ILE A 247 14.98 2.61 18.16
CA ILE A 247 15.64 3.33 17.06
C ILE A 247 15.94 2.37 15.93
N ASN A 248 15.82 2.86 14.69
CA ASN A 248 16.31 2.18 13.50
C ASN A 248 17.51 2.96 12.96
N ILE A 249 18.61 2.25 12.70
CA ILE A 249 19.87 2.83 12.24
C ILE A 249 19.86 2.82 10.72
N ASN A 250 19.78 4.01 10.12
CA ASN A 250 19.88 4.19 8.67
C ASN A 250 20.86 5.32 8.33
N GLN A 251 22.08 4.94 8.00
CA GLN A 251 23.15 5.85 7.61
C GLN A 251 23.35 5.91 6.09
N ASP A 252 22.51 5.24 5.31
CA ASP A 252 22.60 5.21 3.87
C ASP A 252 22.05 6.50 3.24
N LYS A 253 22.74 6.99 2.20
CA LYS A 253 22.26 8.10 1.36
C LYS A 253 21.36 7.56 0.24
N THR A 254 20.20 7.04 0.63
CA THR A 254 19.19 6.47 -0.29
C THR A 254 17.79 6.89 0.11
N ASN A 255 16.82 6.69 -0.76
CA ASN A 255 15.39 6.91 -0.48
C ASN A 255 14.78 5.83 0.44
N ARG A 256 15.56 4.84 0.84
CA ARG A 256 15.12 3.82 1.80
C ARG A 256 14.98 4.45 3.18
N ILE A 257 13.78 4.37 3.76
CA ILE A 257 13.49 4.96 5.07
C ILE A 257 14.12 4.14 6.19
N LEU A 258 13.88 2.83 6.22
CA LEU A 258 14.38 1.93 7.27
C LEU A 258 15.73 1.31 6.89
N GLY A 259 16.69 1.36 7.81
CA GLY A 259 17.91 0.56 7.76
C GLY A 259 17.65 -0.88 8.25
N ASP A 260 18.67 -1.71 8.21
CA ASP A 260 18.56 -3.15 8.54
C ASP A 260 18.62 -3.45 10.04
N THR A 261 19.02 -2.46 10.86
CA THR A 261 19.25 -2.66 12.30
C THR A 261 18.29 -1.82 13.13
N CYS A 262 17.53 -2.48 14.00
CA CYS A 262 16.75 -1.85 15.05
C CYS A 262 17.37 -2.11 16.42
N LYS A 263 17.25 -1.14 17.34
CA LYS A 263 17.67 -1.25 18.73
C LYS A 263 16.54 -0.81 19.62
N THR A 264 16.03 -1.72 20.43
CA THR A 264 15.00 -1.43 21.43
C THR A 264 15.58 -0.54 22.53
N LEU A 265 14.88 0.53 22.84
CA LEU A 265 15.18 1.45 23.94
C LEU A 265 14.35 1.11 25.17
N TRP A 266 13.10 0.68 24.98
CA TRP A 266 12.20 0.29 26.05
C TRP A 266 11.07 -0.62 25.53
N GLY A 267 10.57 -1.48 26.40
CA GLY A 267 9.48 -2.40 26.09
C GLY A 267 9.92 -3.58 25.22
N GLN A 268 9.01 -4.02 24.37
CA GLN A 268 9.25 -5.15 23.47
C GLN A 268 9.84 -4.66 22.14
N ASP A 269 10.41 -5.56 21.36
CA ASP A 269 10.91 -5.29 20.01
C ASP A 269 9.84 -5.44 18.92
N TYR A 270 8.59 -5.73 19.32
CA TYR A 270 7.41 -5.86 18.48
C TYR A 270 6.15 -5.32 19.18
N ILE A 271 5.09 -5.17 18.41
CA ILE A 271 3.72 -5.09 18.91
C ILE A 271 2.92 -6.28 18.39
N THR A 272 1.80 -6.55 19.04
CA THR A 272 0.88 -7.60 18.65
C THR A 272 -0.39 -7.00 18.05
N ASP A 273 -0.89 -7.59 16.97
CA ASP A 273 -2.23 -7.29 16.46
C ASP A 273 -2.87 -8.54 15.85
N TYR A 274 -4.13 -8.42 15.45
CA TYR A 274 -4.91 -9.51 14.89
C TYR A 274 -5.46 -9.15 13.50
N ILE A 275 -5.50 -10.12 12.60
CA ILE A 275 -6.36 -10.11 11.41
C ILE A 275 -7.35 -11.26 11.58
N GLY A 276 -8.63 -10.91 11.83
CA GLY A 276 -9.60 -11.92 12.28
C GLY A 276 -9.20 -12.49 13.65
N ASP A 277 -9.04 -13.81 13.69
CA ASP A 277 -8.61 -14.56 14.90
C ASP A 277 -7.14 -14.99 14.86
N VAL A 278 -6.38 -14.59 13.83
CA VAL A 278 -4.94 -14.87 13.73
C VAL A 278 -4.14 -13.73 14.35
N LYS A 279 -3.28 -14.09 15.29
CA LYS A 279 -2.39 -13.20 16.02
C LYS A 279 -1.06 -13.02 15.27
N TYR A 280 -0.55 -11.79 15.22
CA TYR A 280 0.74 -11.47 14.60
C TYR A 280 1.62 -10.66 15.54
N GLN A 281 2.89 -11.01 15.63
CA GLN A 281 3.94 -10.14 16.15
C GLN A 281 4.51 -9.33 14.99
N ILE A 282 4.59 -8.02 15.19
CA ILE A 282 4.93 -7.05 14.14
C ILE A 282 6.09 -6.19 14.63
N SER A 283 7.28 -6.39 14.05
CA SER A 283 8.47 -5.60 14.33
C SER A 283 8.48 -4.27 13.55
N PRO A 284 9.38 -3.33 13.81
CA PRO A 284 9.54 -2.14 12.98
C PRO A 284 9.78 -2.45 11.50
N LEU A 285 10.49 -3.55 11.21
CA LEU A 285 10.87 -3.94 9.85
C LEU A 285 9.83 -4.81 9.13
N SER A 286 8.88 -5.44 9.87
CA SER A 286 7.88 -6.31 9.29
C SER A 286 7.01 -5.57 8.28
N PHE A 287 6.75 -6.19 7.12
CA PHE A 287 5.63 -5.77 6.29
C PHE A 287 4.33 -6.27 6.92
N TYR A 288 3.41 -5.37 7.15
CA TYR A 288 2.06 -5.66 7.64
C TYR A 288 1.11 -4.66 6.98
N GLN A 289 -0.01 -5.14 6.46
CA GLN A 289 -0.99 -4.32 5.73
C GLN A 289 -1.49 -3.15 6.57
N VAL A 290 -1.56 -1.97 5.96
CA VAL A 290 -1.79 -0.72 6.70
C VAL A 290 -3.24 -0.47 7.10
N ASN A 291 -4.19 -1.22 6.53
CA ASN A 291 -5.63 -1.10 6.82
C ASN A 291 -6.15 -2.46 7.29
N PRO A 292 -6.13 -2.75 8.59
CA PRO A 292 -6.48 -4.08 9.11
C PRO A 292 -7.94 -4.47 8.83
N VAL A 293 -8.86 -3.50 8.78
CA VAL A 293 -10.28 -3.74 8.49
C VAL A 293 -10.46 -4.28 7.07
N GLN A 294 -9.86 -3.61 6.10
CA GLN A 294 -9.95 -4.05 4.69
C GLN A 294 -9.07 -5.25 4.40
N THR A 295 -7.94 -5.39 5.10
CA THR A 295 -7.06 -6.56 4.98
C THR A 295 -7.79 -7.85 5.33
N LYS A 296 -8.61 -7.83 6.39
CA LYS A 296 -9.44 -9.00 6.73
C LYS A 296 -10.39 -9.35 5.58
N LYS A 297 -11.08 -8.36 5.00
CA LYS A 297 -11.99 -8.59 3.86
C LYS A 297 -11.25 -9.07 2.62
N LEU A 298 -10.05 -8.53 2.36
CA LEU A 298 -9.17 -8.96 1.26
C LEU A 298 -8.78 -10.43 1.41
N TYR A 299 -8.35 -10.84 2.61
CA TYR A 299 -7.95 -12.21 2.90
C TYR A 299 -9.13 -13.18 2.97
N ASP A 300 -10.29 -12.74 3.46
CA ASP A 300 -11.53 -13.51 3.39
C ASP A 300 -11.90 -13.82 1.93
N LYS A 301 -11.71 -12.83 1.02
CA LYS A 301 -11.92 -13.06 -0.43
C LYS A 301 -10.89 -14.01 -1.04
N ALA A 302 -9.62 -13.88 -0.66
CA ALA A 302 -8.59 -14.81 -1.11
C ALA A 302 -8.90 -16.25 -0.66
N LEU A 303 -9.35 -16.42 0.59
CA LEU A 303 -9.76 -17.71 1.14
C LEU A 303 -11.04 -18.27 0.49
N GLU A 304 -12.02 -17.39 0.21
CA GLU A 304 -13.24 -17.74 -0.54
C GLU A 304 -12.89 -18.26 -1.94
N TYR A 305 -12.01 -17.55 -2.65
CA TYR A 305 -11.60 -17.92 -4.02
C TYR A 305 -10.70 -19.16 -4.06
N ALA A 306 -9.92 -19.37 -3.02
CA ALA A 306 -9.16 -20.64 -2.88
C ALA A 306 -10.08 -21.85 -2.72
N ASP A 307 -11.30 -21.68 -2.16
CA ASP A 307 -12.35 -22.69 -2.01
C ASP A 307 -11.83 -24.03 -1.46
N LEU A 308 -11.15 -23.94 -0.30
CA LEU A 308 -10.48 -25.09 0.34
C LEU A 308 -11.48 -25.96 1.10
N GLN A 309 -11.39 -27.28 0.91
CA GLN A 309 -12.27 -28.29 1.51
C GLN A 309 -11.56 -29.13 2.60
N GLY A 310 -10.29 -28.82 2.91
CA GLY A 310 -9.51 -29.47 3.98
C GLY A 310 -8.49 -30.49 3.51
N GLY A 311 -8.47 -30.83 2.24
CA GLY A 311 -7.54 -31.82 1.67
C GLY A 311 -6.42 -31.21 0.83
N GLU A 312 -6.47 -29.91 0.56
CA GLU A 312 -5.61 -29.27 -0.43
C GLU A 312 -4.23 -28.94 0.11
N THR A 313 -3.24 -29.06 -0.76
CA THR A 313 -1.91 -28.47 -0.63
C THR A 313 -1.91 -27.10 -1.32
N VAL A 314 -1.58 -26.06 -0.55
CA VAL A 314 -1.61 -24.65 -0.99
C VAL A 314 -0.20 -24.09 -0.96
N TRP A 315 0.18 -23.35 -2.00
CA TRP A 315 1.36 -22.50 -2.01
C TRP A 315 0.97 -21.03 -1.89
N ASP A 316 1.61 -20.33 -0.98
CA ASP A 316 1.51 -18.86 -0.78
C ASP A 316 2.85 -18.25 -1.17
N LEU A 317 2.88 -17.63 -2.35
CA LEU A 317 4.09 -17.05 -2.90
C LEU A 317 4.13 -15.56 -2.60
N TYR A 318 5.28 -15.07 -2.10
CA TYR A 318 5.49 -13.74 -1.52
C TYR A 318 4.81 -13.59 -0.15
N CYS A 319 4.93 -14.61 0.70
CA CYS A 319 4.14 -14.74 1.93
C CYS A 319 4.46 -13.72 3.04
N GLY A 320 5.56 -12.96 2.93
CA GLY A 320 5.97 -12.00 3.96
C GLY A 320 6.12 -12.66 5.34
N ILE A 321 5.48 -12.09 6.35
CA ILE A 321 5.43 -12.63 7.73
C ILE A 321 4.35 -13.73 7.90
N GLY A 322 3.89 -14.32 6.80
CA GLY A 322 2.92 -15.42 6.79
C GLY A 322 1.45 -14.97 6.90
N THR A 323 1.13 -13.73 6.58
CA THR A 323 -0.23 -13.21 6.82
C THR A 323 -1.31 -13.99 6.07
N ILE A 324 -1.16 -14.22 4.78
CA ILE A 324 -2.11 -15.02 3.99
C ILE A 324 -1.94 -16.52 4.29
N SER A 325 -0.70 -17.00 4.42
CA SER A 325 -0.41 -18.41 4.72
C SER A 325 -1.17 -18.92 5.95
N LEU A 326 -1.17 -18.13 7.05
CA LEU A 326 -1.85 -18.50 8.30
C LEU A 326 -3.37 -18.45 8.18
N PHE A 327 -3.92 -17.61 7.30
CA PHE A 327 -5.34 -17.64 6.96
C PHE A 327 -5.72 -18.91 6.20
N LEU A 328 -4.94 -19.28 5.19
CA LEU A 328 -5.16 -20.46 4.36
C LEU A 328 -5.03 -21.75 5.16
N SER A 329 -4.09 -21.80 6.13
CA SER A 329 -3.81 -22.98 6.95
C SER A 329 -5.02 -23.49 7.74
N LYS A 330 -6.01 -22.63 8.02
CA LYS A 330 -7.25 -23.00 8.73
C LYS A 330 -8.13 -23.99 7.95
N LYS A 331 -7.99 -24.00 6.62
CA LYS A 331 -8.81 -24.82 5.73
C LYS A 331 -8.00 -25.68 4.78
N ALA A 332 -6.67 -25.57 4.76
CA ALA A 332 -5.78 -26.39 3.95
C ALA A 332 -5.26 -27.59 4.73
N ALA A 333 -4.97 -28.69 4.05
CA ALA A 333 -4.20 -29.80 4.64
C ALA A 333 -2.76 -29.38 4.91
N LYS A 334 -2.15 -28.65 3.98
CA LYS A 334 -0.77 -28.14 4.08
C LYS A 334 -0.63 -26.82 3.34
N VAL A 335 0.13 -25.89 3.93
CA VAL A 335 0.50 -24.60 3.29
C VAL A 335 2.01 -24.48 3.21
N TYR A 336 2.50 -24.11 2.06
CA TYR A 336 3.89 -23.80 1.79
C TYR A 336 4.02 -22.29 1.50
N GLY A 337 4.76 -21.55 2.34
CA GLY A 337 5.00 -20.12 2.17
C GLY A 337 6.40 -19.84 1.64
N VAL A 338 6.55 -18.95 0.66
CA VAL A 338 7.85 -18.54 0.09
C VAL A 338 8.02 -17.03 0.19
N GLU A 339 9.16 -16.61 0.72
CA GLU A 339 9.52 -15.19 0.84
C GLU A 339 11.05 -15.02 0.71
N ILE A 340 11.47 -14.00 0.00
CA ILE A 340 12.90 -13.73 -0.24
C ILE A 340 13.63 -13.17 0.98
N VAL A 341 12.89 -12.51 1.90
CA VAL A 341 13.47 -11.84 3.08
C VAL A 341 13.59 -12.84 4.24
N PRO A 342 14.82 -13.25 4.66
CA PRO A 342 15.00 -14.24 5.72
C PRO A 342 14.35 -13.85 7.05
N GLN A 343 14.38 -12.55 7.42
CA GLN A 343 13.76 -12.07 8.64
C GLN A 343 12.23 -12.21 8.61
N ALA A 344 11.60 -11.96 7.47
CA ALA A 344 10.15 -12.14 7.32
C ALA A 344 9.76 -13.62 7.52
N ILE A 345 10.56 -14.56 7.02
CA ILE A 345 10.34 -16.00 7.28
C ILE A 345 10.54 -16.34 8.76
N ALA A 346 11.52 -15.76 9.43
CA ALA A 346 11.68 -15.94 10.87
C ALA A 346 10.43 -15.48 11.62
N ASP A 347 9.94 -14.29 11.29
CA ASP A 347 8.70 -13.73 11.86
C ASP A 347 7.49 -14.61 11.52
N ALA A 348 7.38 -15.16 10.29
CA ALA A 348 6.30 -16.06 9.88
C ALA A 348 6.26 -17.34 10.72
N LYS A 349 7.42 -17.93 11.02
CA LYS A 349 7.53 -19.12 11.88
C LYS A 349 7.10 -18.82 13.32
N VAL A 350 7.48 -17.65 13.86
CA VAL A 350 7.02 -17.19 15.17
C VAL A 350 5.50 -17.00 15.16
N ASN A 351 4.96 -16.37 14.11
CA ASN A 351 3.53 -16.15 13.97
C ASN A 351 2.75 -17.48 13.85
N ALA A 352 3.27 -18.47 13.16
CA ALA A 352 2.67 -19.82 13.14
C ALA A 352 2.66 -20.44 14.55
N GLN A 353 3.79 -20.36 15.26
CA GLN A 353 3.95 -20.94 16.59
C GLN A 353 3.00 -20.34 17.62
N ILE A 354 2.87 -19.00 17.69
CA ILE A 354 2.00 -18.33 18.67
C ILE A 354 0.50 -18.57 18.42
N ASN A 355 0.14 -19.05 17.22
CA ASN A 355 -1.22 -19.46 16.86
C ASN A 355 -1.43 -20.98 16.95
N GLY A 356 -0.41 -21.77 17.30
CA GLY A 356 -0.49 -23.23 17.33
C GLY A 356 -0.72 -23.86 15.95
N ILE A 357 -0.28 -23.20 14.87
CA ILE A 357 -0.45 -23.67 13.48
C ILE A 357 0.76 -24.51 13.10
N GLU A 358 0.54 -25.80 12.84
CA GLU A 358 1.58 -26.79 12.54
C GLU A 358 1.61 -27.25 11.07
N ASN A 359 0.53 -27.00 10.33
CA ASN A 359 0.39 -27.42 8.93
C ASN A 359 0.96 -26.42 7.92
N VAL A 360 1.87 -25.55 8.35
CA VAL A 360 2.60 -24.59 7.49
C VAL A 360 4.07 -24.92 7.43
N GLN A 361 4.69 -24.64 6.29
CA GLN A 361 6.15 -24.71 6.10
C GLN A 361 6.62 -23.50 5.30
N PHE A 362 7.71 -22.87 5.72
CA PHE A 362 8.21 -21.64 5.12
C PHE A 362 9.60 -21.81 4.53
N PHE A 363 9.81 -21.27 3.32
CA PHE A 363 11.06 -21.28 2.57
C PHE A 363 11.59 -19.87 2.37
N VAL A 364 12.90 -19.69 2.58
CA VAL A 364 13.60 -18.46 2.22
C VAL A 364 14.13 -18.58 0.80
N GLY A 365 13.73 -17.70 -0.08
CA GLY A 365 14.20 -17.65 -1.46
C GLY A 365 13.25 -16.92 -2.38
N LYS A 366 13.64 -16.79 -3.64
CA LYS A 366 12.75 -16.24 -4.65
C LYS A 366 11.72 -17.28 -5.07
N ALA A 367 10.48 -16.86 -5.24
CA ALA A 367 9.39 -17.75 -5.63
C ALA A 367 9.69 -18.48 -6.95
N GLU A 368 10.26 -17.77 -7.92
CA GLU A 368 10.68 -18.29 -9.22
C GLU A 368 11.85 -19.31 -9.17
N GLU A 369 12.54 -19.42 -8.04
CA GLU A 369 13.62 -20.41 -7.82
C GLU A 369 13.12 -21.57 -6.93
N VAL A 370 12.45 -21.24 -5.81
CA VAL A 370 12.01 -22.24 -4.81
C VAL A 370 10.91 -23.13 -5.35
N LEU A 371 9.87 -22.55 -5.96
CA LEU A 371 8.73 -23.35 -6.45
C LEU A 371 9.13 -24.40 -7.49
N PRO A 372 9.94 -24.07 -8.53
CA PRO A 372 10.40 -25.08 -9.49
C PRO A 372 11.28 -26.16 -8.86
N ALA A 373 12.13 -25.80 -7.88
CA ALA A 373 13.01 -26.76 -7.20
C ALA A 373 12.18 -27.76 -6.39
N GLU A 374 11.28 -27.31 -5.52
CA GLU A 374 10.42 -28.16 -4.72
C GLU A 374 9.51 -29.06 -5.58
N TYR A 375 9.00 -28.52 -6.69
CA TYR A 375 8.19 -29.29 -7.64
C TYR A 375 8.99 -30.37 -8.35
N LYS A 376 10.16 -30.04 -8.90
CA LYS A 376 10.97 -30.97 -9.72
C LYS A 376 11.76 -31.96 -8.89
N GLU A 377 12.31 -31.55 -7.75
CA GLU A 377 13.23 -32.36 -6.95
C GLU A 377 12.50 -33.13 -5.86
N HIS A 378 11.45 -32.58 -5.27
CA HIS A 378 10.72 -33.16 -4.15
C HIS A 378 9.29 -33.63 -4.50
N GLY A 379 8.82 -33.33 -5.73
CA GLY A 379 7.49 -33.73 -6.20
C GLY A 379 6.36 -33.05 -5.42
N VAL A 380 6.63 -31.87 -4.84
CA VAL A 380 5.62 -31.14 -4.06
C VAL A 380 4.62 -30.48 -5.00
N TYR A 381 3.40 -30.97 -4.98
CA TYR A 381 2.30 -30.50 -5.80
C TYR A 381 1.57 -29.30 -5.16
N ALA A 382 0.81 -28.56 -5.97
CA ALA A 382 -0.13 -27.53 -5.54
C ALA A 382 -1.53 -27.86 -6.08
N ASP A 383 -2.52 -27.92 -5.21
CA ASP A 383 -3.93 -27.90 -5.62
C ASP A 383 -4.36 -26.47 -5.89
N VAL A 384 -3.87 -25.53 -5.05
CA VAL A 384 -4.13 -24.08 -5.14
C VAL A 384 -2.83 -23.32 -4.96
N ILE A 385 -2.62 -22.30 -5.77
CA ILE A 385 -1.53 -21.33 -5.61
C ILE A 385 -2.12 -19.94 -5.36
N VAL A 386 -1.64 -19.29 -4.30
CA VAL A 386 -1.94 -17.90 -3.97
C VAL A 386 -0.69 -17.07 -4.18
N VAL A 387 -0.82 -15.94 -4.84
CA VAL A 387 0.29 -15.00 -5.06
C VAL A 387 -0.11 -13.59 -4.60
N ASP A 388 0.79 -12.88 -3.90
CA ASP A 388 0.68 -11.45 -3.55
C ASP A 388 1.99 -10.74 -3.90
N PRO A 389 2.30 -10.59 -5.20
CA PRO A 389 3.59 -10.09 -5.65
C PRO A 389 3.72 -8.58 -5.42
N PRO A 390 4.96 -8.04 -5.41
CA PRO A 390 5.19 -6.61 -5.42
C PRO A 390 4.62 -5.95 -6.68
N ARG A 391 4.57 -4.61 -6.71
CA ARG A 391 3.99 -3.81 -7.82
C ARG A 391 4.45 -4.19 -9.23
N LYS A 392 5.61 -4.80 -9.38
CA LYS A 392 6.11 -5.28 -10.69
C LYS A 392 5.37 -6.51 -11.23
N GLY A 393 4.54 -7.16 -10.42
CA GLY A 393 3.87 -8.42 -10.74
C GLY A 393 4.79 -9.64 -10.60
N CYS A 394 4.34 -10.78 -11.12
CA CYS A 394 5.10 -12.04 -11.14
C CYS A 394 6.16 -12.05 -12.25
N ASP A 395 7.23 -12.82 -12.00
CA ASP A 395 8.22 -13.15 -13.02
C ASP A 395 7.65 -14.16 -14.04
N GLU A 396 8.11 -14.07 -15.29
CA GLU A 396 7.66 -14.98 -16.36
C GLU A 396 7.96 -16.45 -16.05
N THR A 397 9.12 -16.71 -15.45
CA THR A 397 9.53 -18.08 -15.05
C THR A 397 8.59 -18.65 -14.00
N LEU A 398 8.12 -17.79 -13.06
CA LEU A 398 7.16 -18.18 -12.05
C LEU A 398 5.79 -18.54 -12.67
N LEU A 399 5.27 -17.66 -13.54
CA LEU A 399 3.98 -17.92 -14.22
C LEU A 399 4.01 -19.21 -15.04
N GLN A 400 5.12 -19.47 -15.74
CA GLN A 400 5.30 -20.72 -16.48
C GLN A 400 5.35 -21.93 -15.56
N THR A 401 6.07 -21.84 -14.42
CA THR A 401 6.14 -22.93 -13.45
C THR A 401 4.77 -23.22 -12.83
N ILE A 402 3.99 -22.19 -12.51
CA ILE A 402 2.60 -22.37 -12.03
C ILE A 402 1.78 -23.11 -13.07
N ALA A 403 1.89 -22.74 -14.33
CA ALA A 403 1.16 -23.42 -15.42
C ALA A 403 1.61 -24.88 -15.61
N ASP A 404 2.90 -25.16 -15.47
CA ASP A 404 3.48 -26.52 -15.57
C ASP A 404 3.02 -27.44 -14.41
N MET A 405 2.88 -26.86 -13.19
CA MET A 405 2.36 -27.57 -12.02
C MET A 405 0.86 -27.88 -12.12
N GLN A 406 0.15 -27.12 -12.95
CA GLN A 406 -1.27 -27.31 -13.23
C GLN A 406 -2.19 -27.29 -11.99
N PRO A 407 -2.05 -26.31 -11.05
CA PRO A 407 -2.99 -26.17 -9.96
C PRO A 407 -4.41 -26.00 -10.49
N LYS A 408 -5.39 -26.53 -9.77
CA LYS A 408 -6.81 -26.36 -10.13
C LYS A 408 -7.23 -24.90 -10.10
N ARG A 409 -6.67 -24.13 -9.15
CA ARG A 409 -6.97 -22.72 -8.93
C ARG A 409 -5.70 -21.92 -8.67
N MET A 410 -5.70 -20.71 -9.17
CA MET A 410 -4.75 -19.66 -8.82
C MET A 410 -5.51 -18.46 -8.30
N VAL A 411 -5.15 -17.98 -7.11
CA VAL A 411 -5.68 -16.76 -6.52
C VAL A 411 -4.59 -15.70 -6.58
N TYR A 412 -4.85 -14.61 -7.29
CA TYR A 412 -3.90 -13.51 -7.46
C TYR A 412 -4.38 -12.28 -6.68
N VAL A 413 -3.66 -11.92 -5.63
CA VAL A 413 -3.83 -10.65 -4.88
C VAL A 413 -2.89 -9.62 -5.48
N SER A 414 -3.35 -8.38 -5.72
CA SER A 414 -2.53 -7.35 -6.37
C SER A 414 -2.90 -5.93 -5.97
N CYS A 415 -1.88 -5.13 -5.69
CA CYS A 415 -1.98 -3.68 -5.46
C CYS A 415 -1.81 -2.84 -6.74
N ASP A 416 -1.53 -3.46 -7.91
CA ASP A 416 -1.36 -2.77 -9.18
C ASP A 416 -2.18 -3.42 -10.30
N PRO A 417 -3.31 -2.81 -10.70
CA PRO A 417 -4.19 -3.38 -11.72
C PRO A 417 -3.56 -3.57 -13.10
N ALA A 418 -2.53 -2.78 -13.45
CA ALA A 418 -1.91 -2.86 -14.76
C ALA A 418 -1.00 -4.08 -14.88
N THR A 419 -0.17 -4.32 -13.87
CA THR A 419 0.68 -5.53 -13.81
C THR A 419 -0.14 -6.79 -13.61
N LEU A 420 -1.19 -6.73 -12.78
CA LEU A 420 -2.17 -7.81 -12.66
C LEU A 420 -2.75 -8.19 -14.03
N ALA A 421 -3.26 -7.21 -14.78
CA ALA A 421 -3.87 -7.46 -16.09
C ALA A 421 -2.87 -8.07 -17.10
N ARG A 422 -1.60 -7.65 -17.06
CA ARG A 422 -0.51 -8.26 -17.86
C ARG A 422 -0.32 -9.73 -17.50
N ASP A 423 -0.24 -10.04 -16.21
CA ASP A 423 0.02 -11.41 -15.74
C ASP A 423 -1.19 -12.32 -15.98
N VAL A 424 -2.40 -11.80 -15.81
CA VAL A 424 -3.66 -12.48 -16.14
C VAL A 424 -3.71 -12.84 -17.62
N LYS A 425 -3.34 -11.92 -18.52
CA LYS A 425 -3.24 -12.20 -19.95
C LYS A 425 -2.26 -13.34 -20.23
N ARG A 426 -1.09 -13.30 -19.59
CA ARG A 426 -0.08 -14.35 -19.74
C ARG A 426 -0.59 -15.69 -19.24
N MET A 427 -1.26 -15.75 -18.10
CA MET A 427 -1.87 -16.98 -17.60
C MET A 427 -2.97 -17.50 -18.54
N GLY A 428 -3.72 -16.59 -19.20
CA GLY A 428 -4.68 -16.96 -20.25
C GLY A 428 -4.02 -17.70 -21.43
N GLU A 429 -2.85 -17.22 -21.89
CA GLU A 429 -2.05 -17.88 -22.92
C GLU A 429 -1.53 -19.26 -22.46
N LEU A 430 -1.35 -19.44 -21.14
CA LEU A 430 -0.90 -20.68 -20.50
C LEU A 430 -2.05 -21.64 -20.14
N GLY A 431 -3.28 -21.33 -20.51
CA GLY A 431 -4.45 -22.20 -20.36
C GLY A 431 -5.26 -22.00 -19.09
N TYR A 432 -5.19 -20.81 -18.48
CA TYR A 432 -6.04 -20.41 -17.36
C TYR A 432 -7.05 -19.35 -17.81
N GLN A 433 -8.21 -19.32 -17.17
CA GLN A 433 -9.23 -18.29 -17.38
C GLN A 433 -9.58 -17.59 -16.07
N VAL A 434 -9.95 -16.33 -16.17
CA VAL A 434 -10.49 -15.56 -15.04
C VAL A 434 -11.92 -15.99 -14.78
N GLU A 435 -12.22 -16.33 -13.53
CA GLU A 435 -13.56 -16.72 -13.08
C GLU A 435 -14.25 -15.58 -12.33
N LYS A 436 -13.52 -14.92 -11.44
CA LYS A 436 -14.03 -13.85 -10.58
C LYS A 436 -12.97 -12.81 -10.28
N VAL A 437 -13.42 -11.59 -10.06
CA VAL A 437 -12.59 -10.46 -9.66
C VAL A 437 -13.27 -9.70 -8.52
N ALA A 438 -12.62 -9.62 -7.38
CA ALA A 438 -13.00 -8.73 -6.28
C ALA A 438 -12.08 -7.52 -6.24
N VAL A 439 -12.65 -6.36 -5.97
CA VAL A 439 -11.93 -5.08 -5.83
C VAL A 439 -12.11 -4.58 -4.41
N VAL A 440 -11.01 -4.20 -3.75
CA VAL A 440 -11.01 -3.78 -2.34
C VAL A 440 -10.39 -2.40 -2.19
N ASP A 441 -11.10 -1.48 -1.56
CA ASP A 441 -10.56 -0.16 -1.22
C ASP A 441 -9.69 -0.21 0.04
N GLN A 442 -8.47 -0.73 -0.12
CA GLN A 442 -7.46 -0.82 0.93
C GLN A 442 -6.90 0.55 1.34
N PHE A 443 -6.87 1.51 0.39
CA PHE A 443 -6.22 2.82 0.52
C PHE A 443 -7.21 3.96 0.28
N CYS A 444 -8.15 4.12 1.20
CA CYS A 444 -9.16 5.19 1.12
C CYS A 444 -8.52 6.57 0.97
N GLN A 445 -9.18 7.49 0.28
CA GLN A 445 -8.72 8.85 -0.02
C GLN A 445 -7.51 8.92 -0.99
N GLY A 446 -7.06 7.79 -1.51
CA GLY A 446 -5.96 7.68 -2.49
C GLY A 446 -6.37 6.89 -3.72
N GLY A 447 -5.59 7.02 -4.81
CA GLY A 447 -5.87 6.36 -6.11
C GLY A 447 -5.46 4.89 -6.21
N HIS A 448 -4.87 4.30 -5.16
CA HIS A 448 -4.49 2.88 -5.12
C HIS A 448 -5.69 1.99 -4.80
N VAL A 449 -5.63 0.77 -5.30
CA VAL A 449 -6.68 -0.24 -5.12
C VAL A 449 -6.06 -1.62 -5.04
N GLU A 450 -6.63 -2.50 -4.21
CA GLU A 450 -6.32 -3.92 -4.17
C GLU A 450 -7.33 -4.72 -4.98
N SER A 451 -6.88 -5.80 -5.56
CA SER A 451 -7.73 -6.72 -6.32
C SER A 451 -7.41 -8.16 -5.96
N VAL A 452 -8.43 -9.02 -5.96
CA VAL A 452 -8.27 -10.47 -5.86
C VAL A 452 -8.87 -11.08 -7.11
N VAL A 453 -8.12 -11.89 -7.83
CA VAL A 453 -8.57 -12.57 -9.05
C VAL A 453 -8.49 -14.07 -8.83
N LEU A 454 -9.60 -14.75 -9.07
CA LEU A 454 -9.65 -16.21 -9.19
C LEU A 454 -9.43 -16.59 -10.64
N MET A 455 -8.48 -17.46 -10.85
CA MET A 455 -8.23 -18.11 -12.14
C MET A 455 -8.34 -19.63 -11.98
N SER A 456 -8.95 -20.29 -12.95
CA SER A 456 -9.01 -21.73 -13.05
C SER A 456 -8.37 -22.23 -14.33
N LYS A 457 -7.91 -23.47 -14.29
CA LYS A 457 -7.39 -24.13 -15.48
C LYS A 457 -8.54 -24.47 -16.43
N VAL A 458 -8.39 -24.12 -17.71
CA VAL A 458 -9.36 -24.52 -18.75
C VAL A 458 -9.25 -26.02 -18.98
N GLU A 459 -10.33 -26.76 -18.69
CA GLU A 459 -10.43 -28.17 -19.07
C GLU A 459 -10.57 -28.26 -20.60
N LYS A 460 -9.64 -29.00 -21.23
CA LYS A 460 -9.67 -29.26 -22.68
C LYS A 460 -10.58 -30.42 -23.02
#